data_0b283d0fd0d2a7f4d2e6db4d3f543f3e
#
_entry.id   0b283d0fd0d2a7f4d2e6db4d3f543f3e
#
_cell.length_a   1.000
_cell.length_b   1.000
_cell.length_c   1.000
_cell.angle_alpha   90.00
_cell.angle_beta   90.00
_cell.angle_gamma   90.00
#
_symmetry.space_group_name_H-M   'P 1'
#
loop_
_entity.id
_entity.type
_entity.pdbx_description
1 polymer ?
#
loop_
_entity_poly.entity_id
_entity_poly.type
_entity_poly.pdbx_seq_one_letter_code
_entity_poly.pdbx_strand_id
1 'polypeptide(L)'
;MEEKSASQQIDDIIKVQSDWRGKKLSQLRSLIKKADPAIVEEVKWKKPSRPEGVPVWSHDGNICIADILKNAVRLTFPKGAQMKDPKKIFNTRLDSKTVRAIDFFEGDSSDSAALQALILSAVKLNTQKERR
;
A
#
# COMPACT_ATOMS: atom_id res chain seq x y z
N MET A 1 13.07 -27.20 -4.14
CA MET A 1 11.90 -26.46 -3.66
C MET A 1 11.93 -25.05 -4.18
N GLU A 2 10.87 -24.64 -4.85
CA GLU A 2 10.85 -23.31 -5.43
C GLU A 2 10.38 -22.29 -4.41
N GLU A 3 11.03 -21.15 -4.43
CA GLU A 3 10.58 -20.02 -3.60
C GLU A 3 9.35 -19.40 -4.22
N LYS A 4 8.44 -18.96 -3.36
CA LYS A 4 7.27 -18.26 -3.82
C LYS A 4 7.66 -16.84 -4.26
N SER A 5 7.06 -16.38 -5.34
CA SER A 5 7.22 -14.99 -5.76
C SER A 5 6.57 -14.06 -4.72
N ALA A 6 6.91 -12.77 -4.79
CA ALA A 6 6.26 -11.80 -3.91
C ALA A 6 4.76 -11.81 -4.11
N SER A 7 4.28 -11.88 -5.35
CA SER A 7 2.85 -11.94 -5.63
C SER A 7 2.18 -13.14 -4.98
N GLN A 8 2.82 -14.31 -5.04
CA GLN A 8 2.29 -15.50 -4.39
C GLN A 8 2.26 -15.36 -2.88
N GLN A 9 3.29 -14.75 -2.31
CA GLN A 9 3.33 -14.51 -0.86
C GLN A 9 2.22 -13.56 -0.44
N ILE A 10 1.93 -12.55 -1.23
CA ILE A 10 0.82 -11.64 -0.94
C ILE A 10 -0.52 -12.36 -1.06
N ASP A 11 -0.66 -13.25 -2.06
CA ASP A 11 -1.86 -14.11 -2.16
C ASP A 11 -2.07 -14.88 -0.86
N ASP A 12 -1.00 -15.44 -0.30
CA ASP A 12 -1.09 -16.19 0.95
C ASP A 12 -1.48 -15.31 2.12
N ILE A 13 -0.94 -14.10 2.20
CA ILE A 13 -1.29 -13.15 3.26
C ILE A 13 -2.78 -12.82 3.21
N ILE A 14 -3.30 -12.57 2.01
CA ILE A 14 -4.72 -12.30 1.83
C ILE A 14 -5.56 -13.49 2.24
N LYS A 15 -5.14 -14.69 1.86
CA LYS A 15 -5.90 -15.91 2.11
C LYS A 15 -6.04 -16.22 3.60
N VAL A 16 -5.00 -15.92 4.37
CA VAL A 16 -5.01 -16.15 5.81
C VAL A 16 -6.03 -15.25 6.49
N GLN A 17 -6.31 -14.09 5.92
CA GLN A 17 -7.29 -13.15 6.48
C GLN A 17 -8.68 -13.54 6.00
N SER A 18 -9.38 -14.34 6.80
CA SER A 18 -10.68 -14.90 6.40
C SER A 18 -11.83 -13.92 6.52
N ASP A 19 -11.60 -12.72 7.03
CA ASP A 19 -12.63 -11.72 7.22
C ASP A 19 -12.50 -10.58 6.21
N TRP A 20 -13.17 -9.46 6.46
CA TRP A 20 -13.22 -8.31 5.57
C TRP A 20 -11.84 -7.73 5.26
N ARG A 21 -10.86 -7.94 6.15
CA ARG A 21 -9.52 -7.37 5.96
C ARG A 21 -8.84 -7.99 4.74
N GLY A 22 -9.02 -9.28 4.52
CA GLY A 22 -8.50 -9.94 3.32
C GLY A 22 -9.11 -9.37 2.05
N LYS A 23 -10.42 -9.16 2.04
CA LYS A 23 -11.09 -8.57 0.90
C LYS A 23 -10.62 -7.14 0.63
N LYS A 24 -10.46 -6.37 1.70
CA LYS A 24 -9.98 -4.98 1.56
C LYS A 24 -8.58 -4.95 0.98
N LEU A 25 -7.68 -5.77 1.49
CA LEU A 25 -6.31 -5.83 0.97
C LEU A 25 -6.31 -6.23 -0.51
N SER A 26 -7.14 -7.19 -0.89
CA SER A 26 -7.27 -7.61 -2.28
C SER A 26 -7.74 -6.46 -3.18
N GLN A 27 -8.72 -5.69 -2.72
CA GLN A 27 -9.20 -4.51 -3.44
C GLN A 27 -8.09 -3.47 -3.63
N LEU A 28 -7.37 -3.17 -2.57
CA LEU A 28 -6.30 -2.18 -2.62
C LEU A 28 -5.20 -2.63 -3.57
N ARG A 29 -4.84 -3.91 -3.52
CA ARG A 29 -3.86 -4.48 -4.42
C ARG A 29 -4.25 -4.30 -5.88
N SER A 30 -5.51 -4.58 -6.18
CA SER A 30 -6.04 -4.44 -7.54
C SER A 30 -5.97 -3.00 -8.02
N LEU A 31 -6.35 -2.05 -7.16
CA LEU A 31 -6.29 -0.63 -7.49
C LEU A 31 -4.87 -0.15 -7.75
N ILE A 32 -3.93 -0.61 -6.92
CA ILE A 32 -2.53 -0.22 -7.08
C ILE A 32 -1.99 -0.70 -8.43
N LYS A 33 -2.26 -1.95 -8.77
CA LYS A 33 -1.76 -2.52 -10.03
C LYS A 33 -2.41 -1.88 -11.24
N LYS A 34 -3.68 -1.49 -11.11
CA LYS A 34 -4.36 -0.80 -12.21
C LYS A 34 -3.88 0.62 -12.40
N ALA A 35 -3.45 1.28 -11.31
CA ALA A 35 -2.97 2.64 -11.40
C ALA A 35 -1.72 2.73 -12.25
N ASP A 36 -0.81 1.76 -12.10
CA ASP A 36 0.41 1.73 -12.91
C ASP A 36 0.90 0.28 -12.99
N PRO A 37 0.76 -0.37 -14.16
CA PRO A 37 1.20 -1.75 -14.31
C PRO A 37 2.70 -1.97 -14.10
N ALA A 38 3.51 -0.92 -14.15
CA ALA A 38 4.94 -1.03 -13.91
C ALA A 38 5.29 -1.13 -12.43
N ILE A 39 4.33 -0.92 -11.54
CA ILE A 39 4.56 -1.08 -10.10
C ILE A 39 4.84 -2.54 -9.79
N VAL A 40 5.88 -2.78 -8.99
CA VAL A 40 6.34 -4.12 -8.63
C VAL A 40 5.85 -4.45 -7.22
N GLU A 41 5.35 -5.67 -7.04
CA GLU A 41 4.97 -6.16 -5.71
C GLU A 41 6.18 -6.79 -5.03
N GLU A 42 6.35 -6.50 -3.75
CA GLU A 42 7.42 -7.04 -2.93
C GLU A 42 6.87 -7.42 -1.56
N VAL A 43 7.63 -8.23 -0.84
CA VAL A 43 7.34 -8.55 0.57
C VAL A 43 8.62 -8.26 1.33
N LYS A 44 8.53 -7.39 2.32
CA LYS A 44 9.70 -6.91 3.06
C LYS A 44 9.52 -7.09 4.56
N TRP A 45 10.60 -6.92 5.27
CA TRP A 45 10.63 -6.83 6.73
C TRP A 45 10.09 -8.07 7.43
N LYS A 46 10.49 -9.25 6.92
CA LYS A 46 10.18 -10.49 7.59
C LYS A 46 10.99 -10.58 8.88
N LYS A 47 10.34 -11.03 9.94
CA LYS A 47 10.99 -11.18 11.23
C LYS A 47 10.24 -12.26 12.02
N PRO A 48 10.84 -12.76 13.13
CA PRO A 48 10.20 -13.84 13.88
C PRO A 48 8.76 -13.55 14.31
N SER A 49 8.47 -12.30 14.66
CA SER A 49 7.11 -11.93 15.07
C SER A 49 6.17 -11.71 13.87
N ARG A 50 6.73 -11.64 12.66
CA ARG A 50 5.95 -11.48 11.42
C ARG A 50 6.69 -12.18 10.30
N PRO A 51 6.70 -13.53 10.30
CA PRO A 51 7.46 -14.27 9.28
C PRO A 51 6.95 -14.07 7.86
N GLU A 52 5.67 -13.74 7.71
CA GLU A 52 5.08 -13.52 6.39
C GLU A 52 5.53 -12.20 5.75
N GLY A 53 6.08 -11.28 6.55
CA GLY A 53 6.50 -9.98 6.05
C GLY A 53 5.35 -9.05 5.76
N VAL A 54 5.63 -7.98 5.05
CA VAL A 54 4.68 -6.90 4.77
C VAL A 54 4.63 -6.65 3.27
N PRO A 55 3.42 -6.61 2.65
CA PRO A 55 3.32 -6.25 1.23
C PRO A 55 3.76 -4.83 0.98
N VAL A 56 4.59 -4.66 -0.04
CA VAL A 56 5.12 -3.36 -0.44
C VAL A 56 5.01 -3.25 -1.95
N TRP A 57 4.62 -2.08 -2.44
CA TRP A 57 4.56 -1.81 -3.87
C TRP A 57 5.59 -0.73 -4.18
N SER A 58 6.37 -0.97 -5.24
CA SER A 58 7.56 -0.16 -5.55
C SER A 58 7.58 0.27 -7.00
N HIS A 59 8.12 1.45 -7.24
CA HIS A 59 8.47 1.94 -8.56
C HIS A 59 9.53 3.01 -8.34
N ASP A 60 10.80 2.67 -8.59
CA ASP A 60 11.94 3.52 -8.26
C ASP A 60 11.93 3.90 -6.77
N GLY A 61 11.68 2.92 -5.93
CA GLY A 61 11.54 3.10 -4.50
C GLY A 61 10.14 2.75 -4.04
N ASN A 62 9.96 2.69 -2.74
CA ASN A 62 8.67 2.30 -2.17
C ASN A 62 7.58 3.32 -2.50
N ILE A 63 6.45 2.83 -2.96
CA ILE A 63 5.26 3.65 -3.23
C ILE A 63 4.33 3.60 -2.03
N CYS A 64 3.96 2.39 -1.61
CA CYS A 64 3.09 2.23 -0.46
C CYS A 64 3.28 0.85 0.17
N ILE A 65 2.83 0.75 1.40
CA ILE A 65 3.02 -0.40 2.27
C ILE A 65 1.68 -0.74 2.91
N ALA A 66 1.31 -2.01 2.92
CA ALA A 66 0.05 -2.43 3.54
C ALA A 66 0.31 -3.17 4.84
N ASP A 67 -0.42 -2.77 5.88
CA ASP A 67 -0.41 -3.45 7.17
C ASP A 67 -1.83 -3.88 7.52
N ILE A 68 -1.97 -5.12 7.99
CA ILE A 68 -3.24 -5.61 8.48
C ILE A 68 -3.25 -5.45 9.98
N LEU A 69 -4.09 -4.54 10.46
CA LEU A 69 -4.24 -4.25 11.88
C LEU A 69 -5.45 -5.00 12.43
N LYS A 70 -5.62 -4.95 13.73
CA LYS A 70 -6.73 -5.66 14.36
C LYS A 70 -8.08 -5.23 13.81
N ASN A 71 -8.28 -3.91 13.66
CA ASN A 71 -9.57 -3.36 13.25
C ASN A 71 -9.49 -2.53 11.98
N ALA A 72 -8.40 -2.64 11.24
CA ALA A 72 -8.22 -1.81 10.05
C ALA A 72 -7.21 -2.44 9.11
N VAL A 73 -7.25 -2.01 7.85
CA VAL A 73 -6.15 -2.25 6.90
C VAL A 73 -5.55 -0.87 6.65
N ARG A 74 -4.25 -0.75 6.90
CA ARG A 74 -3.54 0.52 6.74
C ARG A 74 -2.69 0.51 5.49
N LEU A 75 -2.82 1.55 4.68
CA LEU A 75 -1.98 1.75 3.52
C LEU A 75 -1.13 2.99 3.79
N THR A 76 0.17 2.80 3.91
CA THR A 76 1.12 3.86 4.25
C THR A 76 1.88 4.32 3.01
N PHE A 77 1.98 5.63 2.83
CA PHE A 77 2.75 6.24 1.75
C PHE A 77 3.99 6.89 2.37
N PRO A 78 5.19 6.31 2.16
CA PRO A 78 6.40 6.83 2.80
C PRO A 78 6.71 8.29 2.49
N LYS A 79 6.29 8.78 1.32
CA LYS A 79 6.49 10.18 0.95
C LYS A 79 5.19 10.97 0.99
N GLY A 80 4.21 10.48 1.76
CA GLY A 80 2.89 11.08 1.80
C GLY A 80 2.87 12.55 2.19
N ALA A 81 3.80 12.97 3.07
CA ALA A 81 3.83 14.36 3.51
C ALA A 81 4.15 15.33 2.36
N GLN A 82 4.77 14.85 1.28
CA GLN A 82 5.07 15.65 0.10
C GLN A 82 3.98 15.61 -0.94
N MET A 83 2.92 14.84 -0.70
CA MET A 83 1.87 14.62 -1.67
C MET A 83 0.69 15.53 -1.40
N LYS A 84 0.03 15.94 -2.48
CA LYS A 84 -1.23 16.66 -2.36
C LYS A 84 -2.34 15.66 -2.16
N ASP A 85 -3.26 15.99 -1.29
CA ASP A 85 -4.41 15.14 -1.00
C ASP A 85 -5.68 15.98 -1.04
N PRO A 86 -6.10 16.40 -2.24
CA PRO A 86 -7.23 17.33 -2.37
C PRO A 86 -8.54 16.75 -1.87
N LYS A 87 -8.67 15.42 -1.87
CA LYS A 87 -9.88 14.76 -1.38
C LYS A 87 -9.79 14.40 0.09
N LYS A 88 -8.66 14.72 0.73
CA LYS A 88 -8.42 14.48 2.16
C LYS A 88 -8.65 13.03 2.55
N ILE A 89 -8.02 12.12 1.78
CA ILE A 89 -8.14 10.70 2.01
C ILE A 89 -7.24 10.23 3.15
N PHE A 90 -6.04 10.84 3.28
CA PHE A 90 -5.15 10.49 4.39
C PHE A 90 -5.86 10.79 5.71
N ASN A 91 -5.95 9.80 6.56
CA ASN A 91 -6.68 9.94 7.82
C ASN A 91 -5.88 9.52 9.04
N THR A 92 -4.59 9.18 8.85
CA THR A 92 -3.73 8.81 9.97
C THR A 92 -2.28 9.16 9.64
N ARG A 93 -1.42 9.18 10.64
CA ARG A 93 -0.01 9.58 10.52
C ARG A 93 0.13 11.01 10.03
N LEU A 94 -0.84 11.88 10.38
CA LEU A 94 -0.89 13.24 9.85
C LEU A 94 0.16 14.17 10.44
N ASP A 95 0.75 13.78 11.57
CA ASP A 95 1.78 14.56 12.23
C ASP A 95 3.20 14.19 11.82
N SER A 96 3.34 13.14 11.02
CA SER A 96 4.65 12.69 10.59
C SER A 96 5.26 13.70 9.62
N LYS A 97 6.58 13.83 9.67
CA LYS A 97 7.29 14.72 8.74
C LYS A 97 7.41 14.15 7.35
N THR A 98 7.26 12.85 7.19
CA THR A 98 7.50 12.18 5.91
C THR A 98 6.33 11.34 5.43
N VAL A 99 5.69 10.58 6.31
CA VAL A 99 4.67 9.62 5.90
C VAL A 99 3.27 10.16 6.08
N ARG A 100 2.34 9.57 5.33
CA ARG A 100 0.90 9.71 5.55
C ARG A 100 0.30 8.34 5.32
N ALA A 101 -0.84 8.07 5.92
CA ALA A 101 -1.46 6.77 5.77
C ALA A 101 -2.98 6.88 5.75
N ILE A 102 -3.59 5.81 5.25
CA ILE A 102 -5.03 5.67 5.22
C ILE A 102 -5.37 4.40 6.00
N ASP A 103 -6.21 4.53 7.01
CA ASP A 103 -6.78 3.37 7.69
C ASP A 103 -8.16 3.11 7.11
N PHE A 104 -8.35 1.92 6.57
CA PHE A 104 -9.65 1.48 6.05
C PHE A 104 -10.30 0.59 7.10
N PHE A 105 -11.53 0.92 7.46
CA PHE A 105 -12.28 0.17 8.46
C PHE A 105 -13.35 -0.66 7.78
N GLU A 106 -13.88 -1.62 8.49
CA GLU A 106 -14.92 -2.49 7.94
C GLU A 106 -16.12 -1.63 7.47
N GLY A 107 -16.57 -1.89 6.25
CA GLY A 107 -17.68 -1.16 5.68
C GLY A 107 -17.33 0.15 4.99
N ASP A 108 -16.08 0.57 5.08
CA ASP A 108 -15.66 1.81 4.41
C ASP A 108 -15.74 1.65 2.91
N SER A 109 -16.37 2.62 2.25
CA SER A 109 -16.28 2.70 0.80
C SER A 109 -15.06 3.53 0.43
N SER A 110 -14.41 3.17 -0.67
CA SER A 110 -13.21 3.85 -1.13
C SER A 110 -13.53 4.66 -2.37
N ASP A 111 -12.97 5.87 -2.44
CA ASP A 111 -12.98 6.63 -3.67
C ASP A 111 -11.84 6.09 -4.52
N SER A 112 -12.16 5.18 -5.42
CA SER A 112 -11.15 4.48 -6.22
C SER A 112 -10.35 5.45 -7.09
N ALA A 113 -11.01 6.44 -7.68
CA ALA A 113 -10.32 7.41 -8.52
C ALA A 113 -9.36 8.26 -7.71
N ALA A 114 -9.78 8.71 -6.53
CA ALA A 114 -8.91 9.51 -5.68
C ALA A 114 -7.73 8.71 -5.17
N LEU A 115 -7.95 7.44 -4.82
CA LEU A 115 -6.87 6.57 -4.37
C LEU A 115 -5.87 6.31 -5.49
N GLN A 116 -6.35 6.03 -6.70
CA GLN A 116 -5.46 5.84 -7.85
C GLN A 116 -4.65 7.10 -8.13
N ALA A 117 -5.25 8.27 -7.96
CA ALA A 117 -4.53 9.53 -8.14
C ALA A 117 -3.41 9.68 -7.12
N LEU A 118 -3.62 9.27 -5.87
CA LEU A 118 -2.56 9.29 -4.87
C LEU A 118 -1.44 8.34 -5.23
N ILE A 119 -1.78 7.15 -5.70
CA ILE A 119 -0.77 6.16 -6.09
C ILE A 119 0.08 6.71 -7.25
N LEU A 120 -0.55 7.29 -8.24
CA LEU A 120 0.17 7.90 -9.37
C LEU A 120 1.02 9.08 -8.93
N SER A 121 0.54 9.86 -7.97
CA SER A 121 1.31 10.95 -7.40
C SER A 121 2.58 10.44 -6.73
N ALA A 122 2.49 9.31 -6.01
CA ALA A 122 3.64 8.70 -5.36
C ALA A 122 4.65 8.19 -6.39
N VAL A 123 4.18 7.58 -7.47
CA VAL A 123 5.04 7.15 -8.57
C VAL A 123 5.78 8.35 -9.15
N LYS A 124 5.05 9.43 -9.39
CA LYS A 124 5.63 10.64 -9.97
C LYS A 124 6.72 11.23 -9.09
N LEU A 125 6.51 11.26 -7.79
CA LEU A 125 7.52 11.74 -6.86
C LEU A 125 8.82 10.94 -6.98
N ASN A 126 8.70 9.62 -7.08
CA ASN A 126 9.88 8.77 -7.17
C ASN A 126 10.61 8.94 -8.49
N THR A 127 9.87 9.09 -9.59
CA THR A 127 10.48 9.13 -10.92
C THR A 127 10.97 10.51 -11.28
N GLN A 128 10.51 11.56 -10.62
CA GLN A 128 10.94 12.93 -10.90
C GLN A 128 12.24 13.34 -10.22
N LYS A 129 12.71 12.55 -9.29
CA LYS A 129 13.87 12.96 -8.48
C LYS A 129 15.13 13.15 -9.29
N GLU A 130 15.16 12.62 -10.51
CA GLU A 130 16.34 12.77 -11.36
C GLU A 130 16.27 13.95 -12.29
N ARG A 131 15.22 14.72 -12.19
CA ARG A 131 15.04 15.87 -13.05
C ARG A 131 15.53 17.14 -12.39
N ARG A 132 16.78 17.22 -12.24
CA ARG A 132 17.35 18.38 -11.58
C ARG A 132 18.10 19.25 -12.55
#